data_7ebfa6601308028c925cbd600c4102b9
#
_entry.id   7ebfa6601308028c925cbd600c4102b9
#
_cell.length_a   1.000
_cell.length_b   1.000
_cell.length_c   1.000
_cell.angle_alpha   90.00
_cell.angle_beta   90.00
_cell.angle_gamma   90.00
#
_symmetry.space_group_name_H-M   'P 1'
#
loop_
_entity.id
_entity.type
_entity.pdbx_description
1 polymer ?
#
loop_
_entity_poly.entity_id
_entity_poly.type
_entity_poly.pdbx_seq_one_letter_code
_entity_poly.pdbx_strand_id
1 'polypeptide(L)'
;MAQRFRANLVIAGHPWNGTLAKSLGIPTRKGMSSFDFTPVLANRIVSVITIDRAEDAEPLAQALLDGGLDAMEVTFRTEAAPEAIRRIKAAFPKVHLGAGTLLTGEQVVKALAAGATFGLAPGLNPEVVRFSHERGLGFIPGVMTPTDVEIALSLGCMVQKFFPADVAGGVKMLKTLAGPYAHTGVKFIPLGGVSATTLKEYLAAPGVAAVGGSWIADRSLIKAGDWAGITSLAKKAVAIASGREEEDPLE
;
A
#
# COMPACT_ATOMS: atom_id res chain seq x y z
N MET A 1 -28.89 6.97 -45.85
CA MET A 1 -27.85 7.65 -45.02
C MET A 1 -27.81 6.98 -43.68
N ALA A 2 -26.89 6.06 -43.46
CA ALA A 2 -26.71 5.36 -42.18
C ALA A 2 -25.44 5.91 -41.52
N GLN A 3 -25.64 6.76 -40.51
CA GLN A 3 -24.55 7.25 -39.67
C GLN A 3 -24.05 6.09 -38.80
N ARG A 4 -22.82 5.66 -39.04
CA ARG A 4 -22.12 4.68 -38.21
C ARG A 4 -21.76 5.35 -36.88
N PHE A 5 -22.43 5.00 -35.79
CA PHE A 5 -21.95 5.24 -34.44
C PHE A 5 -20.68 4.41 -34.23
N ARG A 6 -19.51 5.02 -34.23
CA ARG A 6 -18.31 4.42 -33.71
C ARG A 6 -18.31 4.63 -32.19
N ALA A 7 -18.75 3.64 -31.47
CA ALA A 7 -18.53 3.59 -30.03
C ALA A 7 -17.01 3.38 -29.78
N ASN A 8 -16.34 4.37 -29.25
CA ASN A 8 -14.98 4.23 -28.75
C ASN A 8 -15.02 3.46 -27.42
N LEU A 9 -15.04 2.12 -27.49
CA LEU A 9 -14.92 1.26 -26.33
C LEU A 9 -13.43 1.17 -25.98
N VAL A 10 -13.00 1.93 -24.97
CA VAL A 10 -11.65 1.84 -24.42
C VAL A 10 -11.68 0.86 -23.25
N ILE A 11 -11.25 -0.39 -23.47
CA ILE A 11 -11.06 -1.38 -22.42
C ILE A 11 -9.66 -1.20 -21.86
N ALA A 12 -9.55 -0.59 -20.69
CA ALA A 12 -8.28 -0.40 -19.98
C ALA A 12 -8.03 -1.56 -19.02
N GLY A 13 -6.88 -2.21 -19.16
CA GLY A 13 -6.21 -2.91 -18.05
C GLY A 13 -6.80 -4.23 -17.55
N HIS A 14 -7.34 -5.09 -18.42
CA HIS A 14 -7.55 -6.49 -18.11
C HIS A 14 -6.40 -7.34 -18.70
N PRO A 15 -6.05 -8.51 -18.09
CA PRO A 15 -5.10 -9.48 -18.67
C PRO A 15 -5.63 -10.16 -19.93
N TRP A 16 -6.50 -9.51 -20.68
CA TRP A 16 -6.79 -9.83 -22.05
C TRP A 16 -5.48 -9.60 -22.81
N ASN A 17 -4.80 -10.72 -23.12
CA ASN A 17 -3.58 -10.73 -23.89
C ASN A 17 -3.64 -9.62 -24.95
N GLY A 18 -2.65 -8.69 -24.87
CA GLY A 18 -2.56 -7.59 -25.83
C GLY A 18 -2.61 -8.01 -27.30
N THR A 19 -2.50 -9.30 -27.57
CA THR A 19 -2.71 -10.01 -28.82
C THR A 19 -4.17 -9.93 -29.31
N LEU A 20 -5.17 -10.12 -28.43
CA LEU A 20 -6.58 -10.10 -28.85
C LEU A 20 -7.04 -8.66 -29.10
N ALA A 21 -6.61 -7.70 -28.28
CA ALA A 21 -6.90 -6.29 -28.51
C ALA A 21 -6.29 -5.79 -29.82
N LYS A 22 -5.07 -6.21 -30.15
CA LYS A 22 -4.42 -5.92 -31.44
C LYS A 22 -5.16 -6.53 -32.62
N SER A 23 -5.63 -7.78 -32.51
CA SER A 23 -6.39 -8.45 -33.58
C SER A 23 -7.76 -7.81 -33.84
N LEU A 24 -8.35 -7.17 -32.85
CA LEU A 24 -9.63 -6.47 -32.94
C LEU A 24 -9.50 -4.99 -33.30
N GLY A 25 -8.28 -4.49 -33.53
CA GLY A 25 -8.02 -3.06 -33.83
C GLY A 25 -8.38 -2.12 -32.68
N ILE A 26 -8.44 -2.64 -31.44
CA ILE A 26 -8.71 -1.86 -30.25
C ILE A 26 -7.41 -1.17 -29.84
N PRO A 27 -7.36 0.17 -29.74
CA PRO A 27 -6.16 0.86 -29.32
C PRO A 27 -5.77 0.43 -27.90
N THR A 28 -4.65 -0.31 -27.78
CA THR A 28 -4.03 -0.59 -26.48
C THR A 28 -3.35 0.69 -26.00
N ARG A 29 -3.68 1.16 -24.80
CA ARG A 29 -2.96 2.27 -24.18
C ARG A 29 -1.50 1.87 -23.97
N LYS A 30 -0.61 2.45 -24.78
CA LYS A 30 0.84 2.38 -24.59
C LYS A 30 1.14 3.15 -23.29
N GLY A 31 1.64 2.47 -22.24
CA GLY A 31 2.27 3.17 -21.13
C GLY A 31 1.74 2.99 -19.71
N MET A 32 0.91 1.97 -19.40
CA MET A 32 0.74 1.61 -17.99
C MET A 32 1.84 0.60 -17.62
N SER A 33 2.94 1.12 -17.05
CA SER A 33 3.94 0.28 -16.42
C SER A 33 3.30 -0.44 -15.24
N SER A 34 3.36 -1.76 -15.21
CA SER A 34 3.06 -2.52 -14.00
C SER A 34 4.14 -2.20 -12.97
N PHE A 35 3.76 -1.55 -11.88
CA PHE A 35 4.69 -1.32 -10.77
C PHE A 35 4.90 -2.64 -10.03
N ASP A 36 6.18 -2.98 -9.81
CA ASP A 36 6.52 -4.16 -9.04
C ASP A 36 6.51 -3.82 -7.53
N PHE A 37 5.48 -4.28 -6.85
CA PHE A 37 5.36 -4.16 -5.39
C PHE A 37 5.93 -5.38 -4.64
N THR A 38 6.46 -6.38 -5.33
CA THR A 38 7.00 -7.59 -4.69
C THR A 38 7.98 -7.28 -3.55
N PRO A 39 8.93 -6.35 -3.70
CA PRO A 39 9.85 -6.04 -2.61
C PRO A 39 9.14 -5.40 -1.40
N VAL A 40 8.16 -4.51 -1.63
CA VAL A 40 7.38 -3.86 -0.56
C VAL A 40 6.56 -4.87 0.24
N LEU A 41 6.13 -5.95 -0.41
CA LEU A 41 5.24 -6.97 0.14
C LEU A 41 5.99 -8.17 0.71
N ALA A 42 7.33 -8.22 0.60
CA ALA A 42 8.14 -9.38 0.94
C ALA A 42 7.97 -9.83 2.41
N ASN A 43 7.96 -8.89 3.34
CA ASN A 43 7.76 -9.16 4.77
C ASN A 43 6.28 -9.27 5.16
N ARG A 44 5.36 -9.11 4.20
CA ARG A 44 3.91 -9.16 4.41
C ARG A 44 3.37 -8.13 5.41
N ILE A 45 4.18 -7.14 5.78
CA ILE A 45 3.82 -6.04 6.68
C ILE A 45 4.37 -4.73 6.13
N VAL A 46 3.53 -3.69 6.17
CA VAL A 46 3.92 -2.30 5.91
C VAL A 46 3.68 -1.49 7.19
N SER A 47 4.73 -0.91 7.76
CA SER A 47 4.58 -0.03 8.93
C SER A 47 3.99 1.30 8.50
N VAL A 48 2.85 1.70 9.10
CA VAL A 48 2.16 2.96 8.80
C VAL A 48 2.51 3.99 9.86
N ILE A 49 3.13 5.07 9.43
CA ILE A 49 3.80 6.06 10.27
C ILE A 49 3.09 7.41 10.17
N THR A 50 2.78 8.02 11.30
CA THR A 50 2.43 9.44 11.39
C THR A 50 3.49 10.11 12.28
N ILE A 51 4.32 10.95 11.69
CA ILE A 51 5.46 11.58 12.34
C ILE A 51 5.23 13.08 12.48
N ASP A 52 5.50 13.63 13.66
CA ASP A 52 5.27 15.06 13.96
C ASP A 52 6.54 15.90 13.81
N ARG A 53 7.70 15.30 14.01
CA ARG A 53 9.00 15.96 13.93
C ARG A 53 9.89 15.17 12.98
N ALA A 54 10.50 15.85 12.03
CA ALA A 54 11.36 15.21 11.04
C ALA A 54 12.62 14.59 11.67
N GLU A 55 13.04 15.08 12.83
CA GLU A 55 14.20 14.58 13.59
C GLU A 55 14.01 13.15 14.10
N ASP A 56 12.75 12.73 14.27
CA ASP A 56 12.42 11.38 14.74
C ASP A 56 12.52 10.34 13.60
N ALA A 57 12.72 10.78 12.35
CA ALA A 57 12.63 9.93 11.16
C ALA A 57 13.72 8.86 11.10
N GLU A 58 14.99 9.24 11.31
CA GLU A 58 16.09 8.28 11.24
C GLU A 58 16.09 7.27 12.40
N PRO A 59 15.91 7.67 13.68
CA PRO A 59 15.86 6.70 14.77
C PRO A 59 14.64 5.78 14.67
N LEU A 60 13.51 6.27 14.19
CA LEU A 60 12.33 5.45 13.92
C LEU A 60 12.60 4.41 12.83
N ALA A 61 13.17 4.82 11.70
CA ALA A 61 13.49 3.92 10.60
C ALA A 61 14.51 2.85 11.05
N GLN A 62 15.53 3.23 11.82
CA GLN A 62 16.48 2.28 12.40
C GLN A 62 15.78 1.26 13.31
N ALA A 63 14.89 1.73 14.20
CA ALA A 63 14.14 0.84 15.09
C ALA A 63 13.28 -0.19 14.34
N LEU A 64 12.63 0.22 13.24
CA LEU A 64 11.86 -0.67 12.38
C LEU A 64 12.76 -1.68 11.66
N LEU A 65 13.92 -1.25 11.14
CA LEU A 65 14.89 -2.11 10.48
C LEU A 65 15.50 -3.13 11.46
N ASP A 66 15.82 -2.73 12.70
CA ASP A 66 16.31 -3.62 13.77
C ASP A 66 15.23 -4.66 14.16
N GLY A 67 13.96 -4.31 13.92
CA GLY A 67 12.81 -5.20 14.04
C GLY A 67 12.56 -6.09 12.82
N GLY A 68 13.32 -5.92 11.72
CA GLY A 68 13.18 -6.68 10.48
C GLY A 68 12.14 -6.13 9.50
N LEU A 69 11.66 -4.89 9.69
CA LEU A 69 10.72 -4.22 8.78
C LEU A 69 11.43 -3.17 7.94
N ASP A 70 11.42 -3.36 6.63
CA ASP A 70 12.01 -2.48 5.63
C ASP A 70 10.98 -1.80 4.71
N ALA A 71 9.68 -2.10 4.88
CA ALA A 71 8.58 -1.46 4.16
C ALA A 71 7.84 -0.49 5.10
N MET A 72 7.86 0.81 4.74
CA MET A 72 7.34 1.91 5.56
C MET A 72 6.45 2.83 4.73
N GLU A 73 5.28 3.20 5.27
CA GLU A 73 4.37 4.23 4.74
C GLU A 73 4.40 5.45 5.67
N VAL A 74 5.02 6.56 5.26
CA VAL A 74 4.93 7.84 5.98
C VAL A 74 3.74 8.63 5.47
N THR A 75 2.78 8.91 6.37
CA THR A 75 1.52 9.56 5.97
C THR A 75 1.65 11.08 5.86
N PHE A 76 1.14 11.65 4.76
CA PHE A 76 1.09 13.11 4.52
C PHE A 76 -0.01 13.80 5.33
N ARG A 77 -0.05 13.48 6.62
CA ARG A 77 -0.98 14.06 7.61
C ARG A 77 -0.32 15.13 8.49
N THR A 78 0.97 15.34 8.32
CA THR A 78 1.76 16.34 9.06
C THR A 78 2.68 17.09 8.09
N GLU A 79 3.07 18.29 8.47
CA GLU A 79 4.03 19.08 7.71
C GLU A 79 5.44 18.47 7.71
N ALA A 80 5.75 17.63 8.70
CA ALA A 80 7.03 16.95 8.80
C ALA A 80 7.20 15.79 7.80
N ALA A 81 6.12 15.28 7.22
CA ALA A 81 6.15 14.06 6.41
C ALA A 81 7.12 14.10 5.22
N PRO A 82 7.15 15.15 4.37
CA PRO A 82 8.10 15.19 3.24
C PRO A 82 9.55 15.17 3.71
N GLU A 83 9.89 15.95 4.75
CA GLU A 83 11.24 15.99 5.28
C GLU A 83 11.63 14.68 5.96
N ALA A 84 10.71 14.03 6.67
CA ALA A 84 10.93 12.71 7.26
C ALA A 84 11.26 11.66 6.17
N ILE A 85 10.50 11.64 5.07
CA ILE A 85 10.79 10.76 3.92
C ILE A 85 12.19 11.03 3.37
N ARG A 86 12.54 12.29 3.17
CA ARG A 86 13.86 12.68 2.64
C ARG A 86 14.99 12.18 3.55
N ARG A 87 14.85 12.34 4.86
CA ARG A 87 15.84 11.88 5.86
C ARG A 87 15.98 10.36 5.87
N ILE A 88 14.85 9.63 5.94
CA ILE A 88 14.86 8.16 5.91
C ILE A 88 15.55 7.68 4.62
N LYS A 89 15.19 8.26 3.47
CA LYS A 89 15.75 7.83 2.19
C LYS A 89 17.24 8.11 2.06
N ALA A 90 17.71 9.21 2.64
CA ALA A 90 19.13 9.56 2.67
C ALA A 90 19.94 8.62 3.58
N ALA A 91 19.42 8.32 4.77
CA ALA A 91 20.08 7.45 5.74
C ALA A 91 20.00 5.96 5.37
N PHE A 92 18.85 5.54 4.81
CA PHE A 92 18.55 4.14 4.52
C PHE A 92 18.07 3.97 3.06
N PRO A 93 18.95 4.07 2.06
CA PRO A 93 18.55 4.10 0.64
C PRO A 93 17.88 2.81 0.15
N LYS A 94 18.03 1.69 0.87
CA LYS A 94 17.43 0.39 0.53
C LYS A 94 16.01 0.20 1.08
N VAL A 95 15.54 1.08 1.98
CA VAL A 95 14.18 0.99 2.53
C VAL A 95 13.14 1.19 1.44
N HIS A 96 12.10 0.37 1.46
CA HIS A 96 10.91 0.50 0.64
C HIS A 96 10.00 1.56 1.26
N LEU A 97 10.15 2.81 0.81
CA LEU A 97 9.55 3.97 1.47
C LEU A 97 8.40 4.54 0.64
N GLY A 98 7.20 4.41 1.17
CA GLY A 98 5.97 4.95 0.59
C GLY A 98 5.51 6.23 1.27
N ALA A 99 4.78 7.03 0.50
CA ALA A 99 4.04 8.19 1.01
C ALA A 99 2.54 7.88 1.06
N GLY A 100 1.97 7.91 2.26
CA GLY A 100 0.55 7.65 2.50
C GLY A 100 -0.30 8.90 2.57
N THR A 101 -1.61 8.75 2.42
CA THR A 101 -2.58 9.84 2.46
C THR A 101 -2.33 10.90 1.37
N LEU A 102 -1.93 10.46 0.18
CA LEU A 102 -1.77 11.33 -0.99
C LEU A 102 -3.15 11.59 -1.62
N LEU A 103 -3.68 12.78 -1.43
CA LEU A 103 -5.02 13.18 -1.85
C LEU A 103 -5.02 14.10 -3.07
N THR A 104 -3.86 14.69 -3.41
CA THR A 104 -3.71 15.66 -4.50
C THR A 104 -2.45 15.41 -5.32
N GLY A 105 -2.44 15.90 -6.57
CA GLY A 105 -1.24 15.85 -7.42
C GLY A 105 -0.05 16.63 -6.83
N GLU A 106 -0.30 17.71 -6.08
CA GLU A 106 0.76 18.45 -5.39
C GLU A 106 1.46 17.58 -4.34
N GLN A 107 0.69 16.81 -3.55
CA GLN A 107 1.27 15.89 -2.57
C GLN A 107 2.08 14.78 -3.25
N VAL A 108 1.63 14.28 -4.41
CA VAL A 108 2.40 13.32 -5.22
C VAL A 108 3.74 13.90 -5.64
N VAL A 109 3.79 15.16 -6.11
CA VAL A 109 5.04 15.84 -6.47
C VAL A 109 5.96 15.97 -5.26
N LYS A 110 5.43 16.40 -4.11
CA LYS A 110 6.21 16.52 -2.86
C LYS A 110 6.76 15.17 -2.40
N ALA A 111 5.96 14.10 -2.51
CA ALA A 111 6.37 12.74 -2.15
C ALA A 111 7.52 12.23 -3.03
N LEU A 112 7.41 12.42 -4.35
CA LEU A 112 8.47 12.07 -5.30
C LEU A 112 9.76 12.85 -5.03
N ALA A 113 9.66 14.17 -4.84
CA ALA A 113 10.81 15.03 -4.54
C ALA A 113 11.49 14.63 -3.22
N ALA A 114 10.74 14.11 -2.26
CA ALA A 114 11.26 13.60 -1.00
C ALA A 114 11.91 12.20 -1.12
N GLY A 115 11.70 11.49 -2.23
CA GLY A 115 12.28 10.17 -2.48
C GLY A 115 11.37 8.98 -2.16
N ALA A 116 10.05 9.21 -2.05
CA ALA A 116 9.09 8.12 -1.95
C ALA A 116 9.11 7.25 -3.22
N THR A 117 9.06 5.92 -3.04
CA THR A 117 9.10 4.94 -4.13
C THR A 117 7.73 4.41 -4.52
N PHE A 118 6.71 4.63 -3.68
CA PHE A 118 5.30 4.33 -3.97
C PHE A 118 4.38 5.27 -3.19
N GLY A 119 3.13 5.38 -3.65
CA GLY A 119 2.10 6.21 -3.04
C GLY A 119 0.91 5.39 -2.56
N LEU A 120 0.23 5.86 -1.52
CA LEU A 120 -1.03 5.30 -1.03
C LEU A 120 -2.04 6.40 -0.70
N ALA A 121 -3.32 6.05 -0.77
CA ALA A 121 -4.40 6.90 -0.30
C ALA A 121 -5.43 6.11 0.52
N PRO A 122 -6.23 6.77 1.38
CA PRO A 122 -7.30 6.12 2.11
C PRO A 122 -8.49 5.73 1.22
N GLY A 123 -8.63 6.37 0.07
CA GLY A 123 -9.69 6.14 -0.91
C GLY A 123 -9.15 6.11 -2.33
N LEU A 124 -10.06 6.03 -3.29
CA LEU A 124 -9.75 5.97 -4.72
C LEU A 124 -10.12 7.30 -5.39
N ASN A 125 -9.11 8.08 -5.73
CA ASN A 125 -9.25 9.22 -6.65
C ASN A 125 -8.55 8.87 -7.98
N PRO A 126 -9.31 8.61 -9.07
CA PRO A 126 -8.74 8.24 -10.35
C PRO A 126 -7.76 9.26 -10.94
N GLU A 127 -7.95 10.55 -10.67
CA GLU A 127 -7.07 11.60 -11.16
C GLU A 127 -5.70 11.55 -10.48
N VAL A 128 -5.69 11.36 -9.14
CA VAL A 128 -4.43 11.22 -8.37
C VAL A 128 -3.69 9.96 -8.79
N VAL A 129 -4.40 8.85 -9.00
CA VAL A 129 -3.79 7.59 -9.47
C VAL A 129 -3.13 7.79 -10.84
N ARG A 130 -3.85 8.36 -11.83
CA ARG A 130 -3.29 8.60 -13.16
C ARG A 130 -2.09 9.54 -13.10
N PHE A 131 -2.22 10.64 -12.36
CA PHE A 131 -1.15 11.62 -12.19
C PHE A 131 0.12 10.99 -11.57
N SER A 132 -0.05 10.08 -10.60
CA SER A 132 1.06 9.33 -9.99
C SER A 132 1.74 8.41 -11.00
N HIS A 133 0.96 7.61 -11.73
CA HIS A 133 1.47 6.69 -12.73
C HIS A 133 2.22 7.39 -13.86
N GLU A 134 1.71 8.53 -14.35
CA GLU A 134 2.36 9.36 -15.38
C GLU A 134 3.72 9.87 -14.94
N ARG A 135 3.97 9.96 -13.64
CA ARG A 135 5.25 10.40 -13.03
C ARG A 135 6.12 9.27 -12.53
N GLY A 136 5.74 8.02 -12.83
CA GLY A 136 6.51 6.85 -12.43
C GLY A 136 6.37 6.45 -10.96
N LEU A 137 5.36 6.99 -10.23
CA LEU A 137 5.05 6.57 -8.87
C LEU A 137 3.95 5.50 -8.89
N GLY A 138 4.29 4.27 -8.50
CA GLY A 138 3.31 3.21 -8.27
C GLY A 138 2.33 3.62 -7.17
N PHE A 139 1.03 3.33 -7.36
CA PHE A 139 0.00 3.81 -6.44
C PHE A 139 -0.90 2.68 -5.94
N ILE A 140 -1.13 2.65 -4.63
CA ILE A 140 -1.99 1.70 -3.93
C ILE A 140 -3.22 2.47 -3.41
N PRO A 141 -4.32 2.52 -4.18
CA PRO A 141 -5.53 3.23 -3.78
C PRO A 141 -6.28 2.49 -2.68
N GLY A 142 -7.00 3.24 -1.85
CA GLY A 142 -7.96 2.70 -0.89
C GLY A 142 -9.26 2.26 -1.57
N VAL A 143 -9.76 1.08 -1.19
CA VAL A 143 -11.00 0.50 -1.70
C VAL A 143 -11.81 -0.10 -0.56
N MET A 144 -13.13 -0.06 -0.69
CA MET A 144 -14.06 -0.66 0.28
C MET A 144 -15.24 -1.35 -0.41
N THR A 145 -15.57 -0.98 -1.63
CA THR A 145 -16.71 -1.49 -2.40
C THR A 145 -16.27 -2.20 -3.68
N PRO A 146 -17.13 -3.06 -4.28
CA PRO A 146 -16.88 -3.63 -5.60
C PRO A 146 -16.57 -2.58 -6.66
N THR A 147 -17.29 -1.46 -6.66
CA THR A 147 -17.07 -0.34 -7.61
C THR A 147 -15.64 0.22 -7.47
N ASP A 148 -15.14 0.39 -6.24
CA ASP A 148 -13.77 0.88 -6.02
C ASP A 148 -12.75 -0.11 -6.59
N VAL A 149 -12.94 -1.42 -6.33
CA VAL A 149 -12.04 -2.46 -6.84
C VAL A 149 -12.00 -2.44 -8.37
N GLU A 150 -13.16 -2.34 -9.04
CA GLU A 150 -13.24 -2.31 -10.51
C GLU A 150 -12.58 -1.06 -11.10
N ILE A 151 -12.83 0.11 -10.50
CA ILE A 151 -12.18 1.35 -10.93
C ILE A 151 -10.66 1.24 -10.74
N ALA A 152 -10.19 0.75 -9.59
CA ALA A 152 -8.76 0.57 -9.32
C ALA A 152 -8.11 -0.40 -10.32
N LEU A 153 -8.78 -1.53 -10.63
CA LEU A 153 -8.33 -2.48 -11.66
C LEU A 153 -8.26 -1.81 -13.04
N SER A 154 -9.25 -1.00 -13.42
CA SER A 154 -9.25 -0.27 -14.70
C SER A 154 -8.10 0.73 -14.81
N LEU A 155 -7.56 1.17 -13.69
CA LEU A 155 -6.38 2.04 -13.58
C LEU A 155 -5.06 1.25 -13.48
N GLY A 156 -5.11 -0.10 -13.52
CA GLY A 156 -3.94 -0.97 -13.42
C GLY A 156 -3.41 -1.16 -11.99
N CYS A 157 -4.17 -0.79 -10.97
CA CYS A 157 -3.79 -0.97 -9.58
C CYS A 157 -4.05 -2.42 -9.13
N MET A 158 -3.06 -3.28 -9.32
CA MET A 158 -3.13 -4.71 -8.94
C MET A 158 -2.91 -4.93 -7.44
N VAL A 159 -2.43 -3.95 -6.70
CA VAL A 159 -2.36 -3.93 -5.24
C VAL A 159 -3.25 -2.82 -4.74
N GLN A 160 -4.17 -3.13 -3.83
CA GLN A 160 -5.20 -2.21 -3.34
C GLN A 160 -5.25 -2.23 -1.82
N LYS A 161 -5.43 -1.07 -1.20
CA LYS A 161 -5.55 -0.89 0.25
C LYS A 161 -7.01 -1.10 0.65
N PHE A 162 -7.33 -2.19 1.36
CA PHE A 162 -8.66 -2.35 1.97
C PHE A 162 -8.74 -1.50 3.23
N PHE A 163 -9.53 -0.42 3.19
CA PHE A 163 -9.56 0.59 4.26
C PHE A 163 -10.96 1.24 4.42
N PRO A 164 -11.41 1.46 5.65
CA PRO A 164 -10.84 1.07 6.94
C PRO A 164 -11.23 -0.39 7.30
N ALA A 165 -10.25 -1.29 7.41
CA ALA A 165 -10.47 -2.74 7.39
C ALA A 165 -11.38 -3.25 8.51
N ASP A 166 -11.13 -2.87 9.77
CA ASP A 166 -11.86 -3.39 10.93
C ASP A 166 -13.32 -2.93 10.91
N VAL A 167 -13.57 -1.63 10.84
CA VAL A 167 -14.93 -1.06 10.87
C VAL A 167 -15.73 -1.35 9.61
N ALA A 168 -15.06 -1.71 8.50
CA ALA A 168 -15.72 -2.16 7.26
C ALA A 168 -16.22 -3.62 7.32
N GLY A 169 -16.00 -4.32 8.44
CA GLY A 169 -16.44 -5.71 8.65
C GLY A 169 -15.32 -6.74 8.61
N GLY A 170 -14.08 -6.30 8.73
CA GLY A 170 -12.92 -7.13 8.99
C GLY A 170 -12.61 -8.16 7.90
N VAL A 171 -12.02 -9.28 8.29
CA VAL A 171 -11.62 -10.37 7.39
C VAL A 171 -12.83 -10.95 6.65
N LYS A 172 -14.01 -10.99 7.28
CA LYS A 172 -15.23 -11.51 6.64
C LYS A 172 -15.61 -10.66 5.43
N MET A 173 -15.63 -9.34 5.58
CA MET A 173 -15.94 -8.42 4.48
C MET A 173 -14.88 -8.50 3.38
N LEU A 174 -13.60 -8.53 3.75
CA LEU A 174 -12.51 -8.65 2.80
C LEU A 174 -12.60 -9.92 1.94
N LYS A 175 -12.86 -11.08 2.56
CA LYS A 175 -13.07 -12.35 1.85
C LYS A 175 -14.24 -12.28 0.86
N THR A 176 -15.36 -11.66 1.27
CA THR A 176 -16.54 -11.47 0.43
C THR A 176 -16.24 -10.54 -0.74
N LEU A 177 -15.56 -9.43 -0.50
CA LEU A 177 -15.16 -8.47 -1.52
C LEU A 177 -14.16 -9.07 -2.51
N ALA A 178 -13.15 -9.80 -2.03
CA ALA A 178 -12.08 -10.35 -2.87
C ALA A 178 -12.53 -11.52 -3.75
N GLY A 179 -13.53 -12.29 -3.31
CA GLY A 179 -13.96 -13.52 -3.99
C GLY A 179 -14.24 -13.36 -5.48
N PRO A 180 -15.10 -12.42 -5.90
CA PRO A 180 -15.43 -12.20 -7.32
C PRO A 180 -14.22 -11.83 -8.18
N TYR A 181 -13.17 -11.27 -7.59
CA TYR A 181 -11.99 -10.74 -8.31
C TYR A 181 -10.76 -11.65 -8.23
N ALA A 182 -10.84 -12.81 -7.59
CA ALA A 182 -9.70 -13.72 -7.41
C ALA A 182 -9.01 -14.09 -8.74
N HIS A 183 -9.80 -14.24 -9.81
CA HIS A 183 -9.32 -14.57 -11.15
C HIS A 183 -8.50 -13.46 -11.82
N THR A 184 -8.58 -12.22 -11.32
CA THR A 184 -7.82 -11.07 -11.86
C THR A 184 -6.38 -11.03 -11.34
N GLY A 185 -6.10 -11.72 -10.24
CA GLY A 185 -4.81 -11.68 -9.55
C GLY A 185 -4.62 -10.47 -8.63
N VAL A 186 -5.66 -9.63 -8.43
CA VAL A 186 -5.60 -8.47 -7.51
C VAL A 186 -5.22 -8.92 -6.10
N LYS A 187 -4.42 -8.08 -5.44
CA LYS A 187 -3.96 -8.28 -4.06
C LYS A 187 -4.44 -7.14 -3.18
N PHE A 188 -4.73 -7.48 -1.92
CA PHE A 188 -5.20 -6.51 -0.94
C PHE A 188 -4.19 -6.34 0.19
N ILE A 189 -4.12 -5.11 0.70
CA ILE A 189 -3.43 -4.76 1.93
C ILE A 189 -4.49 -4.17 2.87
N PRO A 190 -5.04 -4.95 3.83
CA PRO A 190 -5.94 -4.42 4.84
C PRO A 190 -5.19 -3.47 5.78
N LEU A 191 -5.79 -2.29 6.02
CA LEU A 191 -5.35 -1.25 6.93
C LEU A 191 -6.54 -0.66 7.70
N GLY A 192 -6.24 -0.14 8.91
CA GLY A 192 -7.25 0.50 9.77
C GLY A 192 -7.92 -0.49 10.72
N GLY A 193 -7.50 -0.45 11.99
CA GLY A 193 -7.97 -1.34 13.04
C GLY A 193 -7.28 -2.70 13.11
N VAL A 194 -6.34 -3.00 12.22
CA VAL A 194 -5.51 -4.20 12.33
C VAL A 194 -4.55 -4.06 13.50
N SER A 195 -4.37 -5.17 14.23
CA SER A 195 -3.51 -5.26 15.42
C SER A 195 -2.69 -6.54 15.39
N ALA A 196 -1.79 -6.71 16.34
CA ALA A 196 -1.02 -7.95 16.51
C ALA A 196 -1.93 -9.19 16.66
N THR A 197 -3.07 -9.06 17.36
CA THR A 197 -4.01 -10.14 17.59
C THR A 197 -4.80 -10.56 16.34
N THR A 198 -5.07 -9.62 15.43
CA THR A 198 -5.82 -9.89 14.18
C THR A 198 -4.92 -10.13 12.98
N LEU A 199 -3.62 -9.88 13.09
CA LEU A 199 -2.63 -9.97 12.01
C LEU A 199 -2.64 -11.34 11.33
N LYS A 200 -2.57 -12.42 12.11
CA LYS A 200 -2.53 -13.81 11.59
C LYS A 200 -3.78 -14.12 10.76
N GLU A 201 -4.96 -13.70 11.23
CA GLU A 201 -6.23 -13.94 10.54
C GLU A 201 -6.31 -13.20 9.20
N TYR A 202 -5.89 -11.93 9.16
CA TYR A 202 -5.82 -11.17 7.91
C TYR A 202 -4.84 -11.78 6.92
N LEU A 203 -3.64 -12.16 7.38
CA LEU A 203 -2.61 -12.76 6.51
C LEU A 203 -3.01 -14.13 5.95
N ALA A 204 -3.90 -14.86 6.63
CA ALA A 204 -4.45 -16.12 6.14
C ALA A 204 -5.59 -15.94 5.13
N ALA A 205 -6.12 -14.72 4.95
CA ALA A 205 -7.23 -14.49 4.03
C ALA A 205 -6.75 -14.52 2.57
N PRO A 206 -7.53 -15.20 1.67
CA PRO A 206 -7.19 -15.25 0.25
C PRO A 206 -7.07 -13.84 -0.37
N GLY A 207 -6.04 -13.64 -1.18
CA GLY A 207 -5.80 -12.36 -1.85
C GLY A 207 -5.08 -11.31 -1.00
N VAL A 208 -4.85 -11.54 0.29
CA VAL A 208 -4.05 -10.64 1.14
C VAL A 208 -2.56 -10.87 0.88
N ALA A 209 -1.89 -9.83 0.38
CA ALA A 209 -0.46 -9.86 0.14
C ALA A 209 0.36 -9.42 1.35
N ALA A 210 -0.11 -8.38 2.03
CA ALA A 210 0.49 -7.83 3.23
C ALA A 210 -0.59 -7.18 4.11
N VAL A 211 -0.21 -6.76 5.30
CA VAL A 211 -1.06 -5.99 6.22
C VAL A 211 -0.37 -4.67 6.54
N GLY A 212 -1.12 -3.59 6.55
CA GLY A 212 -0.62 -2.30 7.03
C GLY A 212 -0.97 -2.06 8.49
N GLY A 213 0.02 -1.68 9.29
CA GLY A 213 -0.16 -1.52 10.72
C GLY A 213 0.45 -0.25 11.29
N SER A 214 -0.38 0.56 11.96
CA SER A 214 0.09 1.72 12.73
C SER A 214 0.46 1.39 14.18
N TRP A 215 0.05 0.22 14.68
CA TRP A 215 0.34 -0.19 16.06
C TRP A 215 1.82 -0.46 16.32
N ILE A 216 2.60 -0.76 15.27
CA ILE A 216 4.04 -1.07 15.36
C ILE A 216 4.83 0.20 15.68
N ALA A 217 4.43 1.31 15.06
CA ALA A 217 5.04 2.63 15.23
C ALA A 217 3.95 3.64 15.61
N ASP A 218 3.29 3.37 16.75
CA ASP A 218 2.25 4.25 17.25
C ASP A 218 2.80 5.66 17.54
N ARG A 219 2.02 6.68 17.24
CA ARG A 219 2.41 8.08 17.38
C ARG A 219 2.84 8.43 18.80
N SER A 220 2.29 7.78 19.83
CA SER A 220 2.70 7.97 21.21
C SER A 220 4.09 7.43 21.49
N LEU A 221 4.45 6.27 20.94
CA LEU A 221 5.79 5.68 21.06
C LEU A 221 6.83 6.55 20.36
N ILE A 222 6.52 7.02 19.14
CA ILE A 222 7.39 7.94 18.39
C ILE A 222 7.63 9.21 19.20
N LYS A 223 6.56 9.82 19.72
CA LYS A 223 6.65 11.04 20.54
C LYS A 223 7.44 10.84 21.83
N ALA A 224 7.36 9.66 22.41
CA ALA A 224 8.13 9.30 23.61
C ALA A 224 9.59 8.95 23.31
N GLY A 225 9.96 8.73 22.05
CA GLY A 225 11.27 8.23 21.66
C GLY A 225 11.51 6.78 22.08
N ASP A 226 10.44 5.98 22.23
CA ASP A 226 10.52 4.57 22.62
C ASP A 226 10.88 3.68 21.42
N TRP A 227 12.12 3.85 20.95
CA TRP A 227 12.64 3.10 19.82
C TRP A 227 12.78 1.61 20.12
N ALA A 228 13.11 1.25 21.36
CA ALA A 228 13.21 -0.13 21.81
C ALA A 228 11.85 -0.83 21.79
N GLY A 229 10.79 -0.16 22.24
CA GLY A 229 9.42 -0.63 22.15
C GLY A 229 8.98 -0.85 20.70
N ILE A 230 9.28 0.09 19.80
CA ILE A 230 8.99 -0.03 18.36
C ILE A 230 9.73 -1.24 17.77
N THR A 231 11.03 -1.42 18.09
CA THR A 231 11.79 -2.59 17.62
C THR A 231 11.17 -3.91 18.10
N SER A 232 10.74 -3.97 19.37
CA SER A 232 10.09 -5.15 19.92
C SER A 232 8.77 -5.47 19.20
N LEU A 233 7.92 -4.46 18.97
CA LEU A 233 6.66 -4.62 18.25
C LEU A 233 6.89 -5.04 16.79
N ALA A 234 7.90 -4.50 16.13
CA ALA A 234 8.28 -4.89 14.78
C ALA A 234 8.73 -6.36 14.72
N LYS A 235 9.59 -6.80 15.63
CA LYS A 235 10.03 -8.20 15.74
C LYS A 235 8.85 -9.16 15.92
N LYS A 236 7.93 -8.85 16.82
CA LYS A 236 6.70 -9.64 17.06
C LYS A 236 5.85 -9.71 15.80
N ALA A 237 5.62 -8.60 15.13
CA ALA A 237 4.84 -8.56 13.92
C ALA A 237 5.48 -9.42 12.79
N VAL A 238 6.80 -9.34 12.62
CA VAL A 238 7.55 -10.15 11.64
C VAL A 238 7.50 -11.63 11.99
N ALA A 239 7.61 -12.01 13.26
CA ALA A 239 7.51 -13.39 13.71
C ALA A 239 6.13 -13.99 13.37
N ILE A 240 5.04 -13.27 13.69
CA ILE A 240 3.66 -13.68 13.34
C ILE A 240 3.52 -13.81 11.81
N ALA A 241 3.98 -12.83 11.04
CA ALA A 241 3.83 -12.83 9.58
C ALA A 241 4.64 -13.95 8.89
N SER A 242 5.76 -14.36 9.47
CA SER A 242 6.60 -15.45 8.96
C SER A 242 6.16 -16.84 9.47
N GLY A 243 5.11 -16.92 10.29
CA GLY A 243 4.64 -18.18 10.88
C GLY A 243 5.59 -18.76 11.94
N ARG A 244 6.57 -17.97 12.39
CA ARG A 244 7.40 -18.33 13.54
C ARG A 244 6.60 -17.97 14.79
N GLU A 245 6.03 -18.96 15.46
CA GLU A 245 5.47 -18.75 16.78
C GLU A 245 6.62 -18.38 17.71
N GLU A 246 6.46 -17.34 18.53
CA GLU A 246 7.37 -17.15 19.65
C GLU A 246 7.22 -18.43 20.52
N GLU A 247 8.28 -19.22 20.65
CA GLU A 247 8.38 -20.16 21.76
C GLU A 247 8.26 -19.28 23.00
N ASP A 248 7.18 -19.50 23.76
CA ASP A 248 6.97 -18.84 25.05
C ASP A 248 8.15 -19.25 25.94
N PRO A 249 9.00 -18.33 26.41
CA PRO A 249 10.17 -18.72 27.22
C PRO A 249 9.79 -19.20 28.62
N LEU A 250 8.53 -19.59 28.87
CA LEU A 250 7.98 -20.08 30.13
C LEU A 250 7.23 -21.40 29.96
N GLU A 251 7.86 -22.43 29.37
CA GLU A 251 7.64 -23.85 29.75
C GLU A 251 8.92 -24.47 30.32
#